data_e58952b1574ea44c068247b29ea67403
#
_entry.id   e58952b1574ea44c068247b29ea67403
#
_cell.length_a   1.000
_cell.length_b   1.000
_cell.length_c   1.000
_cell.angle_alpha   90.00
_cell.angle_beta   90.00
_cell.angle_gamma   90.00
#
_symmetry.space_group_name_H-M   'P 1'
#
loop_
_entity.id
_entity.type
_entity.pdbx_description
1 polymer ?
#
loop_
_entity_poly.entity_id
_entity_poly.type
_entity_poly.pdbx_seq_one_letter_code
_entity_poly.pdbx_strand_id
1 'polypeptide(L)' 'KGLDKERLRQMVLQYLSNAGNEGAKRDSIYEYLKDVLPANKTEEQQLRYVGRLLVELNEEKQIDRIGLRWILKDYNRSV' A
#
# COMPACT_ATOMS: atom_id res chain seq x y z
N LYS A 1 -4.56 -11.36 15.29
CA LYS A 1 -4.09 -12.02 14.13
C LYS A 1 -4.36 -11.19 12.88
N GLY A 2 -3.35 -10.98 12.06
CA GLY A 2 -3.49 -10.14 10.89
C GLY A 2 -4.18 -10.83 9.74
N LEU A 3 -4.53 -10.06 8.73
CA LEU A 3 -5.06 -10.58 7.49
C LEU A 3 -3.94 -11.18 6.67
N ASP A 4 -4.29 -12.07 5.74
CA ASP A 4 -3.25 -12.62 4.90
C ASP A 4 -2.76 -11.58 3.89
N LYS A 5 -1.66 -11.93 3.23
CA LYS A 5 -0.97 -10.98 2.37
C LYS A 5 -1.84 -10.51 1.20
N GLU A 6 -2.59 -11.43 0.61
CA GLU A 6 -3.42 -11.07 -0.54
C GLU A 6 -4.48 -10.06 -0.13
N ARG A 7 -5.08 -10.25 1.03
CA ARG A 7 -6.08 -9.31 1.51
C ARG A 7 -5.47 -7.94 1.74
N LEU A 8 -4.27 -7.91 2.32
CA LEU A 8 -3.60 -6.64 2.55
C LEU A 8 -3.29 -5.93 1.25
N ARG A 9 -2.88 -6.68 0.23
CA ARG A 9 -2.62 -6.08 -1.07
C ARG A 9 -3.88 -5.46 -1.66
N GLN A 10 -5.01 -6.15 -1.52
CA GLN A 10 -6.27 -5.61 -2.00
C GLN A 10 -6.64 -4.33 -1.27
N MET A 11 -6.38 -4.28 0.02
CA MET A 11 -6.67 -3.08 0.80
C MET A 11 -5.80 -1.91 0.35
N VAL A 12 -4.54 -2.16 0.04
CA VAL A 12 -3.66 -1.12 -0.46
C VAL A 12 -4.19 -0.58 -1.79
N LEU A 13 -4.57 -1.48 -2.69
CA LEU A 13 -5.08 -1.06 -3.98
C LEU A 13 -6.36 -0.24 -3.83
N GLN A 14 -7.23 -0.67 -2.93
CA GLN A 14 -8.46 0.08 -2.69
C GLN A 14 -8.16 1.46 -2.12
N TYR A 15 -7.23 1.52 -1.19
CA TYR A 15 -6.87 2.80 -0.58
C TYR A 15 -6.31 3.76 -1.63
N LEU A 16 -5.45 3.27 -2.50
CA LEU A 16 -4.86 4.11 -3.53
C LEU A 16 -5.90 4.50 -4.59
N SER A 17 -6.85 3.62 -4.85
CA SER A 17 -7.94 3.98 -5.74
C SER A 17 -8.70 5.19 -5.22
N ASN A 18 -8.94 5.23 -3.92
CA ASN A 18 -9.63 6.35 -3.31
C ASN A 18 -8.79 7.61 -3.26
N ALA A 19 -7.47 7.44 -3.22
CA ALA A 19 -6.56 8.59 -3.16
C ALA A 19 -6.44 9.30 -4.50
N GLY A 20 -6.76 8.61 -5.59
CA GLY A 20 -6.71 9.23 -6.90
C GLY A 20 -5.29 9.51 -7.33
N ASN A 21 -5.11 10.55 -8.16
CA ASN A 21 -3.77 10.86 -8.64
C ASN A 21 -2.94 11.64 -7.65
N GLU A 22 -3.45 11.95 -6.49
CA GLU A 22 -2.60 12.47 -5.43
C GLU A 22 -1.77 11.36 -4.81
N GLY A 23 -2.31 10.16 -4.78
CA GLY A 23 -1.61 9.05 -4.21
C GLY A 23 -1.47 9.14 -2.70
N ALA A 24 -0.60 8.33 -2.15
CA ALA A 24 -0.40 8.30 -0.70
C ALA A 24 1.03 7.88 -0.40
N LYS A 25 1.56 8.39 0.70
CA LYS A 25 2.87 8.01 1.18
C LYS A 25 2.77 6.69 1.93
N ARG A 26 3.93 6.03 2.09
CA ARG A 26 3.97 4.78 2.82
C ARG A 26 3.39 4.93 4.23
N ASP A 27 3.69 6.04 4.89
CA ASP A 27 3.21 6.24 6.26
C ASP A 27 1.69 6.30 6.33
N SER A 28 1.08 6.94 5.35
CA SER A 28 -0.38 7.00 5.30
C SER A 28 -0.99 5.62 5.09
N ILE A 29 -0.38 4.85 4.20
CA ILE A 29 -0.84 3.49 3.94
C ILE A 29 -0.66 2.63 5.19
N TYR A 30 0.45 2.81 5.89
CA TYR A 30 0.66 2.09 7.13
C TYR A 30 -0.44 2.39 8.15
N GLU A 31 -0.79 3.67 8.32
CA GLU A 31 -1.84 4.04 9.25
C GLU A 31 -3.16 3.37 8.90
N TYR A 32 -3.41 3.26 7.61
CA TYR A 32 -4.63 2.60 7.15
C TYR A 32 -4.64 1.11 7.49
N LEU A 33 -3.47 0.47 7.41
CA LEU A 33 -3.38 -0.97 7.58
C LEU A 33 -3.03 -1.42 8.98
N LYS A 34 -2.60 -0.51 9.85
CA LYS A 34 -1.93 -0.95 11.07
C LYS A 34 -2.81 -1.83 11.96
N ASP A 35 -4.12 -1.63 11.93
CA ASP A 35 -5.01 -2.42 12.78
C ASP A 35 -5.18 -3.85 12.28
N VAL A 36 -4.84 -4.12 11.05
CA VAL A 36 -4.98 -5.46 10.48
C VAL A 36 -3.63 -6.11 10.19
N LEU A 37 -2.53 -5.43 10.51
CA LEU A 37 -1.21 -6.02 10.39
C LEU A 37 -0.96 -6.96 11.57
N PRO A 38 -0.02 -7.92 11.42
CA PRO A 38 0.27 -8.84 12.52
C PRO A 38 0.65 -8.10 13.79
N ALA A 39 -0.05 -8.39 14.87
CA ALA A 39 0.13 -7.64 16.11
C ALA A 39 1.42 -8.00 16.84
N ASN A 40 2.03 -9.11 16.48
CA ASN A 40 3.25 -9.55 17.16
C ASN A 40 4.51 -8.91 16.61
N LYS A 41 4.37 -7.93 15.73
CA LYS A 41 5.52 -7.24 15.15
C LYS A 41 5.63 -5.83 15.71
N THR A 42 6.87 -5.32 15.78
CA THR A 42 7.07 -3.95 16.19
C THR A 42 6.60 -3.00 15.08
N GLU A 43 6.47 -1.73 15.43
CA GLU A 43 6.07 -0.74 14.45
C GLU A 43 7.07 -0.69 13.28
N GLU A 44 8.35 -0.78 13.60
CA GLU A 44 9.37 -0.76 12.55
C GLU A 44 9.22 -1.94 11.62
N GLN A 45 8.94 -3.13 12.17
CA GLN A 45 8.75 -4.31 11.35
C GLN A 45 7.49 -4.18 10.49
N GLN A 46 6.45 -3.60 11.05
CA GLN A 46 5.22 -3.39 10.30
C GLN A 46 5.41 -2.41 9.15
N LEU A 47 6.15 -1.32 9.40
CA LEU A 47 6.44 -0.36 8.34
C LEU A 47 7.26 -1.00 7.22
N ARG A 48 8.21 -1.84 7.61
CA ARG A 48 9.02 -2.54 6.61
C ARG A 48 8.16 -3.49 5.77
N TYR A 49 7.23 -4.14 6.42
CA TYR A 49 6.33 -5.06 5.73
C TYR A 49 5.46 -4.30 4.72
N VAL A 50 4.93 -3.15 5.13
CA VAL A 50 4.13 -2.34 4.23
C VAL A 50 4.99 -1.87 3.05
N GLY A 51 6.21 -1.45 3.31
CA GLY A 51 7.11 -1.05 2.24
C GLY A 51 7.34 -2.15 1.24
N ARG A 52 7.49 -3.39 1.73
CA ARG A 52 7.69 -4.53 0.85
C ARG A 52 6.43 -4.80 0.01
N LEU A 53 5.26 -4.67 0.60
CA LEU A 53 4.03 -4.83 -0.16
C LEU A 53 3.97 -3.84 -1.31
N LEU A 54 4.34 -2.59 -1.03
CA LEU A 54 4.30 -1.56 -2.06
C LEU A 54 5.29 -1.84 -3.18
N VAL A 55 6.49 -2.30 -2.83
CA VAL A 55 7.47 -2.65 -3.84
C VAL A 55 6.98 -3.80 -4.71
N GLU A 56 6.38 -4.81 -4.09
CA GLU A 56 5.86 -5.94 -4.85
C GLU A 56 4.76 -5.50 -5.82
N LEU A 57 3.86 -4.66 -5.35
CA LEU A 57 2.79 -4.18 -6.22
C LEU A 57 3.35 -3.34 -7.37
N ASN A 58 4.39 -2.58 -7.10
CA ASN A 58 5.04 -1.80 -8.14
C ASN A 58 5.72 -2.70 -9.17
N GLU A 59 6.35 -3.76 -8.70
CA GLU A 59 7.00 -4.71 -9.62
C GLU A 59 5.97 -5.43 -10.48
N GLU A 60 4.78 -5.64 -9.95
CA GLU A 60 3.70 -6.25 -10.70
C GLU A 60 2.97 -5.24 -11.58
N LYS A 61 3.40 -4.00 -11.56
CA LYS A 61 2.84 -2.93 -12.39
C LYS A 61 1.40 -2.59 -12.03
N GLN A 62 1.04 -2.79 -10.79
CA GLN A 62 -0.28 -2.42 -10.31
C GLN A 62 -0.31 -1.03 -9.70
N ILE A 63 0.83 -0.55 -9.21
CA ILE A 63 0.95 0.80 -8.69
C ILE A 63 2.22 1.42 -9.22
N ASP A 64 2.30 2.73 -9.11
CA ASP A 64 3.44 3.49 -9.56
C ASP A 64 3.93 4.38 -8.44
N ARG A 65 5.18 4.79 -8.51
CA ARG A 65 5.76 5.69 -7.52
C ARG A 65 6.06 7.03 -8.16
N ILE A 66 5.57 8.08 -7.53
CA ILE A 66 5.82 9.44 -7.99
C ILE A 66 6.38 10.22 -6.82
N GLY A 67 7.68 10.46 -6.84
CA GLY A 67 8.35 11.08 -5.71
C GLY A 67 8.25 10.19 -4.49
N LEU A 68 7.67 10.69 -3.43
CA LEU A 68 7.50 9.94 -2.19
C LEU A 68 6.11 9.32 -2.08
N ARG A 69 5.32 9.37 -3.13
CA ARG A 69 3.95 8.89 -3.07
C ARG A 69 3.75 7.72 -4.03
N TRP A 70 2.75 6.94 -3.73
CA TRP A 70 2.34 5.81 -4.56
C TRP A 70 0.97 6.07 -5.12
N ILE A 71 0.74 5.71 -6.37
CA ILE A 71 -0.56 5.87 -7.01
C ILE A 71 -0.94 4.57 -7.67
N LEU A 72 -2.25 4.41 -7.88
CA LEU A 72 -2.75 3.25 -8.59
C LEU A 72 -2.47 3.43 -10.08
N LYS A 73 -1.85 2.43 -10.67
CA LYS A 73 -1.43 2.57 -12.05
C LYS A 73 -2.60 2.71 -13.01
N ASP A 74 -3.64 1.92 -12.77
CA ASP A 74 -4.80 1.95 -13.65
C ASP A 74 -5.53 3.28 -13.61
N TYR A 75 -5.48 3.94 -12.46
CA TYR A 75 -6.12 5.23 -12.35
C TYR A 75 -5.52 6.22 -13.32
N ASN A 76 -4.22 6.13 -13.48
CA ASN A 76 -3.49 7.08 -14.33
C ASN A 76 -3.69 6.80 -15.79
N ARG A 77 -4.17 5.63 -16.14
CA ARG A 77 -4.39 5.26 -17.52
C ARG A 77 -5.71 5.69 -18.06
N SER A 78 -6.62 5.96 -17.18
CA SER A 78 -7.94 6.26 -17.64
C SER A 78 -7.94 7.63 -18.28
N VAL A 79 -8.56 7.74 -19.37
CA VAL A 79 -8.55 9.03 -20.06
C VAL A 79 -9.77 9.21 -20.88
#